data_9869dcb3c6cf611a887a18a6b19ad762
#
_entry.id   9869dcb3c6cf611a887a18a6b19ad762
#
_cell.length_a   1.000
_cell.length_b   1.000
_cell.length_c   1.000
_cell.angle_alpha   90.00
_cell.angle_beta   90.00
_cell.angle_gamma   90.00
#
_symmetry.space_group_name_H-M   'P 1'
#
loop_
_entity.id
_entity.type
_entity.pdbx_description
1 polymer ?
#
loop_
_entity_poly.entity_id
_entity_poly.type
_entity_poly.pdbx_seq_one_letter_code
_entity_poly.pdbx_strand_id
1 'polypeptide(L)'
;LFFAGQVNGTTGYEEAGGQGLIAGINAHINCHGGEAFTLARDEAYIGVLIDDLVTKGVDEPYRMFTSRAEYRILLRMDDADMRLTERAYRLGLAKEDRYQLMKSKKEALDQIVDFAKNYSMKPALINDALEKLGTTPLRQGCKLIEVLNRPQITIENIAEHVPAFQRELEKATAADSDRKEEILEAAEILIKYQGYIDRERMIAEKLARLESIKIKGKFDYASIQSLSTEARQKLVKIDPETIAQASRIPGVSPSDINVLLVLCGR
;
A
#
# COMPACT_ATOMS: atom_id res chain seq x y z
N LEU A 1 -29.18 -5.75 2.41
CA LEU A 1 -29.19 -4.29 2.48
C LEU A 1 -27.79 -3.81 2.83
N PHE A 2 -27.27 -2.82 2.10
CA PHE A 2 -25.96 -2.19 2.34
C PHE A 2 -26.16 -0.69 2.57
N PHE A 3 -25.45 -0.14 3.56
CA PHE A 3 -25.48 1.28 3.88
C PHE A 3 -24.19 1.94 3.43
N ALA A 4 -24.26 3.21 2.98
CA ALA A 4 -23.10 3.99 2.58
C ALA A 4 -23.34 5.50 2.83
N GLY A 5 -22.27 6.24 3.13
CA GLY A 5 -22.32 7.67 3.32
C GLY A 5 -22.66 8.09 4.75
N GLN A 6 -23.40 9.19 4.90
CA GLN A 6 -23.66 9.82 6.21
C GLN A 6 -24.33 8.89 7.25
N VAL A 7 -25.13 7.93 6.79
CA VAL A 7 -25.77 6.94 7.66
C VAL A 7 -24.74 6.13 8.48
N ASN A 8 -23.52 6.02 7.99
CA ASN A 8 -22.39 5.37 8.66
C ASN A 8 -21.50 6.36 9.45
N GLY A 9 -21.96 7.62 9.65
CA GLY A 9 -21.24 8.62 10.43
C GLY A 9 -20.13 9.37 9.70
N THR A 10 -20.07 9.33 8.37
CA THR A 10 -19.09 10.11 7.58
C THR A 10 -19.69 11.41 7.06
N THR A 11 -18.85 12.43 6.81
CA THR A 11 -19.31 13.75 6.37
C THR A 11 -18.82 14.20 5.00
N GLY A 12 -17.83 13.52 4.39
CA GLY A 12 -17.26 13.91 3.10
C GLY A 12 -17.87 13.19 1.90
N TYR A 13 -17.83 13.82 0.73
CA TYR A 13 -18.27 13.22 -0.54
C TYR A 13 -17.38 12.04 -0.92
N GLU A 14 -16.09 12.16 -0.67
CA GLU A 14 -15.08 11.14 -0.95
C GLU A 14 -15.34 9.88 -0.13
N GLU A 15 -15.65 10.04 1.16
CA GLU A 15 -16.00 8.93 2.05
C GLU A 15 -17.30 8.26 1.60
N ALA A 16 -18.30 9.06 1.21
CA ALA A 16 -19.58 8.53 0.71
C ALA A 16 -19.38 7.78 -0.61
N GLY A 17 -18.58 8.32 -1.53
CA GLY A 17 -18.24 7.68 -2.80
C GLY A 17 -17.50 6.35 -2.60
N GLY A 18 -16.49 6.32 -1.74
CA GLY A 18 -15.74 5.11 -1.40
C GLY A 18 -16.61 4.02 -0.78
N GLN A 19 -17.46 4.36 0.19
CA GLN A 19 -18.41 3.43 0.79
C GLN A 19 -19.43 2.93 -0.23
N GLY A 20 -19.99 3.83 -1.08
CA GLY A 20 -20.95 3.49 -2.12
C GLY A 20 -20.38 2.50 -3.12
N LEU A 21 -19.11 2.69 -3.53
CA LEU A 21 -18.40 1.76 -4.41
C LEU A 21 -18.30 0.36 -3.80
N ILE A 22 -17.83 0.26 -2.58
CA ILE A 22 -17.68 -1.05 -1.90
C ILE A 22 -19.05 -1.68 -1.62
N ALA A 23 -20.05 -0.90 -1.22
CA ALA A 23 -21.41 -1.39 -1.00
C ALA A 23 -22.01 -1.93 -2.30
N GLY A 24 -21.85 -1.23 -3.44
CA GLY A 24 -22.34 -1.67 -4.75
C GLY A 24 -21.65 -2.96 -5.21
N ILE A 25 -20.33 -3.06 -5.10
CA ILE A 25 -19.57 -4.27 -5.42
C ILE A 25 -20.09 -5.46 -4.59
N ASN A 26 -20.17 -5.30 -3.27
CA ASN A 26 -20.59 -6.38 -2.39
C ASN A 26 -22.07 -6.72 -2.53
N ALA A 27 -22.94 -5.76 -2.86
CA ALA A 27 -24.35 -6.04 -3.17
C ALA A 27 -24.47 -6.94 -4.40
N HIS A 28 -23.71 -6.64 -5.47
CA HIS A 28 -23.66 -7.48 -6.67
C HIS A 28 -23.13 -8.88 -6.33
N ILE A 29 -21.99 -8.97 -5.65
CA ILE A 29 -21.37 -10.26 -5.27
C ILE A 29 -22.34 -11.09 -4.42
N ASN A 30 -23.00 -10.47 -3.44
CA ASN A 30 -23.97 -11.16 -2.58
C ASN A 30 -25.16 -11.72 -3.34
N CYS A 31 -25.66 -11.01 -4.35
CA CYS A 31 -26.75 -11.50 -5.22
C CYS A 31 -26.34 -12.72 -6.05
N HIS A 32 -25.04 -12.91 -6.29
CA HIS A 32 -24.50 -14.01 -7.09
C HIS A 32 -23.83 -15.11 -6.24
N GLY A 33 -23.92 -15.03 -4.90
CA GLY A 33 -23.38 -16.04 -4.00
C GLY A 33 -21.85 -16.11 -3.93
N GLY A 34 -21.17 -14.99 -4.27
CA GLY A 34 -19.71 -14.88 -4.22
C GLY A 34 -19.19 -14.47 -2.84
N GLU A 35 -17.86 -14.54 -2.67
CA GLU A 35 -17.17 -14.08 -1.47
C GLU A 35 -17.08 -12.55 -1.41
N ALA A 36 -17.27 -11.98 -0.21
CA ALA A 36 -17.23 -10.54 -0.01
C ALA A 36 -15.89 -9.92 -0.45
N PHE A 37 -15.98 -8.83 -1.20
CA PHE A 37 -14.82 -8.03 -1.60
C PHE A 37 -14.44 -7.06 -0.47
N THR A 38 -13.21 -7.15 -0.01
CA THR A 38 -12.63 -6.26 0.98
C THR A 38 -11.29 -5.72 0.49
N LEU A 39 -10.92 -4.55 1.00
CA LEU A 39 -9.61 -3.93 0.80
C LEU A 39 -8.93 -3.79 2.15
N ALA A 40 -7.68 -4.24 2.23
CA ALA A 40 -6.87 -4.09 3.44
C ALA A 40 -6.37 -2.64 3.61
N ARG A 41 -5.90 -2.30 4.80
CA ARG A 41 -5.40 -0.97 5.16
C ARG A 41 -4.12 -0.58 4.43
N ASP A 42 -3.35 -1.54 3.99
CA ASP A 42 -2.13 -1.40 3.18
C ASP A 42 -2.38 -1.46 1.67
N GLU A 43 -3.62 -1.74 1.25
CA GLU A 43 -4.02 -1.81 -0.17
C GLU A 43 -4.68 -0.51 -0.67
N ALA A 44 -5.52 0.12 0.14
CA ALA A 44 -6.26 1.32 -0.28
C ALA A 44 -6.72 2.19 0.90
N TYR A 45 -6.83 3.51 0.68
CA TYR A 45 -7.48 4.42 1.63
C TYR A 45 -8.93 4.06 1.93
N ILE A 46 -9.64 3.47 0.97
CA ILE A 46 -11.00 2.93 1.20
C ILE A 46 -10.96 1.79 2.22
N GLY A 47 -9.91 0.95 2.21
CA GLY A 47 -9.70 -0.08 3.22
C GLY A 47 -9.51 0.52 4.62
N VAL A 48 -8.68 1.57 4.75
CA VAL A 48 -8.49 2.30 6.00
C VAL A 48 -9.80 2.91 6.49
N LEU A 49 -10.56 3.56 5.60
CA LEU A 49 -11.85 4.16 5.91
C LEU A 49 -12.83 3.15 6.51
N ILE A 50 -13.04 2.04 5.81
CA ILE A 50 -14.03 1.03 6.24
C ILE A 50 -13.59 0.34 7.53
N ASP A 51 -12.31 -0.01 7.64
CA ASP A 51 -11.79 -0.62 8.86
C ASP A 51 -11.91 0.33 10.08
N ASP A 52 -11.62 1.62 9.91
CA ASP A 52 -11.81 2.61 10.98
C ASP A 52 -13.29 2.70 11.42
N LEU A 53 -14.22 2.72 10.48
CA LEU A 53 -15.66 2.79 10.79
C LEU A 53 -16.15 1.58 11.58
N VAL A 54 -15.66 0.37 11.28
CA VAL A 54 -16.11 -0.86 11.95
C VAL A 54 -15.35 -1.15 13.25
N THR A 55 -14.15 -0.61 13.44
CA THR A 55 -13.30 -0.92 14.60
C THR A 55 -13.29 0.20 15.65
N LYS A 56 -13.27 1.47 15.22
CA LYS A 56 -13.18 2.62 16.13
C LYS A 56 -14.54 3.21 16.49
N GLY A 57 -15.55 2.94 15.66
CA GLY A 57 -16.86 3.58 15.78
C GLY A 57 -16.82 5.06 15.36
N VAL A 58 -17.95 5.75 15.52
CA VAL A 58 -18.13 7.16 15.13
C VAL A 58 -18.85 7.90 16.25
N ASP A 59 -18.11 8.32 17.26
CA ASP A 59 -18.62 9.24 18.29
C ASP A 59 -18.69 10.69 17.75
N GLU A 60 -17.82 11.02 16.77
CA GLU A 60 -17.78 12.27 16.03
C GLU A 60 -17.83 11.99 14.50
N PRO A 61 -18.31 12.95 13.67
CA PRO A 61 -18.33 12.76 12.23
C PRO A 61 -16.96 12.40 11.65
N TYR A 62 -16.86 11.25 11.00
CA TYR A 62 -15.60 10.75 10.46
C TYR A 62 -15.21 11.49 9.17
N ARG A 63 -13.95 11.90 9.10
CA ARG A 63 -13.27 12.39 7.90
C ARG A 63 -12.01 11.56 7.65
N MET A 64 -11.79 11.21 6.38
CA MET A 64 -10.57 10.53 5.96
C MET A 64 -9.44 11.53 5.76
N PHE A 65 -8.41 11.44 6.59
CA PHE A 65 -7.16 12.16 6.43
C PHE A 65 -6.03 11.17 6.17
N THR A 66 -5.02 11.59 5.42
CA THR A 66 -3.84 10.76 5.15
C THR A 66 -3.11 10.34 6.43
N SER A 67 -3.23 11.12 7.51
CA SER A 67 -2.69 10.79 8.82
C SER A 67 -3.34 9.57 9.49
N ARG A 68 -4.51 9.12 9.03
CA ARG A 68 -5.17 7.92 9.52
C ARG A 68 -4.59 6.62 8.95
N ALA A 69 -3.87 6.72 7.83
CA ALA A 69 -3.20 5.57 7.22
C ALA A 69 -1.79 5.42 7.80
N GLU A 70 -1.53 4.28 8.40
CA GLU A 70 -0.22 3.91 8.93
C GLU A 70 0.78 3.57 7.81
N TYR A 71 0.31 2.99 6.70
CA TYR A 71 1.14 2.54 5.56
C TYR A 71 1.12 3.50 4.38
N ARG A 72 1.28 4.82 4.63
CA ARG A 72 1.14 5.84 3.57
C ARG A 72 2.08 5.64 2.39
N ILE A 73 3.29 5.11 2.62
CA ILE A 73 4.25 4.86 1.55
C ILE A 73 3.82 3.71 0.63
N LEU A 74 2.93 2.83 1.10
CA LEU A 74 2.31 1.78 0.29
C LEU A 74 1.04 2.27 -0.43
N LEU A 75 0.49 3.42 -0.03
CA LEU A 75 -0.78 3.97 -0.53
C LEU A 75 -0.58 5.22 -1.39
N ARG A 76 0.50 5.27 -2.16
CA ARG A 76 0.78 6.41 -3.03
C ARG A 76 -0.22 6.49 -4.18
N MET A 77 -0.39 7.69 -4.74
CA MET A 77 -1.26 7.92 -5.90
C MET A 77 -0.61 7.39 -7.19
N ASP A 78 0.70 7.51 -7.31
CA ASP A 78 1.48 7.12 -8.48
C ASP A 78 1.44 5.62 -8.79
N ASP A 79 1.18 4.77 -7.78
CA ASP A 79 1.11 3.32 -7.92
C ASP A 79 -0.29 2.72 -7.68
N ALA A 80 -1.33 3.54 -7.61
CA ALA A 80 -2.69 3.08 -7.35
C ALA A 80 -3.20 2.11 -8.43
N ASP A 81 -2.82 2.33 -9.68
CA ASP A 81 -3.11 1.45 -10.81
C ASP A 81 -2.46 0.06 -10.61
N MET A 82 -1.22 0.01 -10.15
CA MET A 82 -0.48 -1.22 -9.88
C MET A 82 -1.10 -2.06 -8.78
N ARG A 83 -1.70 -1.42 -7.75
CA ARG A 83 -2.32 -2.09 -6.61
C ARG A 83 -3.75 -2.56 -6.89
N LEU A 84 -4.52 -1.79 -7.65
CA LEU A 84 -5.97 -1.96 -7.70
C LEU A 84 -6.52 -2.42 -9.06
N THR A 85 -5.83 -2.15 -10.20
CA THR A 85 -6.38 -2.44 -11.53
C THR A 85 -6.63 -3.92 -11.77
N GLU A 86 -5.72 -4.80 -11.37
CA GLU A 86 -5.90 -6.24 -11.54
C GLU A 86 -7.14 -6.75 -10.78
N ARG A 87 -7.34 -6.28 -9.54
CA ARG A 87 -8.53 -6.64 -8.75
C ARG A 87 -9.81 -6.10 -9.39
N ALA A 88 -9.78 -4.85 -9.87
CA ALA A 88 -10.90 -4.25 -10.57
C ALA A 88 -11.23 -4.97 -11.89
N TYR A 89 -10.22 -5.43 -12.63
CA TYR A 89 -10.38 -6.22 -13.83
C TYR A 89 -11.06 -7.57 -13.55
N ARG A 90 -10.61 -8.29 -12.53
CA ARG A 90 -11.22 -9.57 -12.11
C ARG A 90 -12.67 -9.43 -11.66
N LEU A 91 -13.06 -8.25 -11.15
CA LEU A 91 -14.43 -7.92 -10.79
C LEU A 91 -15.27 -7.41 -11.99
N GLY A 92 -14.67 -7.25 -13.18
CA GLY A 92 -15.34 -6.69 -14.35
C GLY A 92 -15.54 -5.17 -14.29
N LEU A 93 -14.90 -4.47 -13.34
CA LEU A 93 -14.98 -3.01 -13.20
C LEU A 93 -13.98 -2.26 -14.07
N ALA A 94 -12.79 -2.80 -14.27
CA ALA A 94 -11.82 -2.32 -15.23
C ALA A 94 -11.93 -3.12 -16.54
N LYS A 95 -11.83 -2.42 -17.68
CA LYS A 95 -11.83 -3.03 -19.00
C LYS A 95 -10.42 -3.54 -19.37
N GLU A 96 -10.35 -4.35 -20.42
CA GLU A 96 -9.13 -4.95 -20.94
C GLU A 96 -8.06 -3.89 -21.27
N ASP A 97 -8.44 -2.81 -21.93
CA ASP A 97 -7.55 -1.71 -22.30
C ASP A 97 -6.82 -1.13 -21.09
N ARG A 98 -7.55 -0.85 -20.00
CA ARG A 98 -6.97 -0.36 -18.74
C ARG A 98 -6.07 -1.38 -18.08
N TYR A 99 -6.43 -2.66 -18.13
CA TYR A 99 -5.61 -3.74 -17.58
C TYR A 99 -4.30 -3.89 -18.36
N GLN A 100 -4.34 -3.81 -19.69
CA GLN A 100 -3.14 -3.87 -20.53
C GLN A 100 -2.22 -2.66 -20.32
N LEU A 101 -2.77 -1.44 -20.17
CA LEU A 101 -1.99 -0.25 -19.82
C LEU A 101 -1.23 -0.40 -18.50
N MET A 102 -1.87 -0.98 -17.47
CA MET A 102 -1.21 -1.26 -16.19
C MET A 102 -0.11 -2.31 -16.35
N LYS A 103 -0.35 -3.37 -17.12
CA LYS A 103 0.64 -4.43 -17.37
C LYS A 103 1.87 -3.89 -18.10
N SER A 104 1.67 -3.12 -19.16
CA SER A 104 2.75 -2.51 -19.91
C SER A 104 3.61 -1.60 -19.04
N LYS A 105 2.98 -0.73 -18.23
CA LYS A 105 3.68 0.10 -17.23
C LYS A 105 4.50 -0.76 -16.27
N LYS A 106 3.92 -1.84 -15.73
CA LYS A 106 4.60 -2.76 -14.83
C LYS A 106 5.84 -3.38 -15.45
N GLU A 107 5.70 -3.91 -16.65
CA GLU A 107 6.80 -4.52 -17.39
C GLU A 107 7.94 -3.53 -17.64
N ALA A 108 7.61 -2.28 -18.03
CA ALA A 108 8.58 -1.22 -18.20
C ALA A 108 9.32 -0.86 -16.89
N LEU A 109 8.57 -0.73 -15.77
CA LEU A 109 9.16 -0.47 -14.45
C LEU A 109 10.09 -1.58 -14.01
N ASP A 110 9.67 -2.84 -14.15
CA ASP A 110 10.46 -4.00 -13.77
C ASP A 110 11.77 -4.06 -14.60
N GLN A 111 11.72 -3.79 -15.92
CA GLN A 111 12.89 -3.73 -16.80
C GLN A 111 13.87 -2.63 -16.37
N ILE A 112 13.38 -1.41 -16.10
CA ILE A 112 14.23 -0.28 -15.69
C ILE A 112 14.92 -0.57 -14.35
N VAL A 113 14.15 -1.04 -13.36
CA VAL A 113 14.67 -1.34 -12.03
C VAL A 113 15.67 -2.49 -12.06
N ASP A 114 15.39 -3.55 -12.82
CA ASP A 114 16.27 -4.70 -12.96
C ASP A 114 17.57 -4.33 -13.68
N PHE A 115 17.50 -3.49 -14.71
CA PHE A 115 18.69 -2.95 -15.33
C PHE A 115 19.54 -2.16 -14.33
N ALA A 116 18.93 -1.26 -13.57
CA ALA A 116 19.62 -0.46 -12.56
C ALA A 116 20.29 -1.31 -11.47
N LYS A 117 19.66 -2.40 -11.05
CA LYS A 117 20.22 -3.36 -10.08
C LYS A 117 21.40 -4.15 -10.61
N ASN A 118 21.40 -4.46 -11.91
CA ASN A 118 22.39 -5.35 -12.52
C ASN A 118 23.54 -4.61 -13.20
N TYR A 119 23.32 -3.40 -13.71
CA TYR A 119 24.33 -2.64 -14.40
C TYR A 119 25.41 -2.10 -13.47
N SER A 120 26.67 -2.43 -13.76
CA SER A 120 27.83 -1.97 -12.98
C SER A 120 28.45 -0.73 -13.60
N MET A 121 28.56 0.34 -12.83
CA MET A 121 29.16 1.61 -13.25
C MET A 121 30.60 1.71 -12.80
N LYS A 122 31.45 2.26 -13.68
CA LYS A 122 32.83 2.60 -13.38
C LYS A 122 32.96 4.09 -13.06
N PRO A 123 33.84 4.51 -12.11
CA PRO A 123 34.06 5.90 -11.77
C PRO A 123 34.32 6.80 -12.99
N ALA A 124 35.18 6.34 -13.91
CA ALA A 124 35.55 7.09 -15.11
C ALA A 124 34.38 7.40 -16.06
N LEU A 125 33.26 6.68 -15.96
CA LEU A 125 32.10 6.93 -16.81
C LEU A 125 31.23 8.08 -16.31
N ILE A 126 31.19 8.33 -15.00
CA ILE A 126 30.13 9.14 -14.41
C ILE A 126 30.63 10.23 -13.45
N ASN A 127 31.88 10.18 -12.96
CA ASN A 127 32.33 11.10 -11.93
C ASN A 127 32.23 12.57 -12.32
N ASP A 128 32.58 12.92 -13.55
CA ASP A 128 32.46 14.31 -14.05
C ASP A 128 31.01 14.80 -14.01
N ALA A 129 30.06 13.92 -14.28
CA ALA A 129 28.64 14.22 -14.19
C ALA A 129 28.18 14.35 -12.73
N LEU A 130 28.63 13.44 -11.84
CA LEU A 130 28.30 13.48 -10.43
C LEU A 130 28.78 14.77 -9.75
N GLU A 131 29.99 15.24 -10.09
CA GLU A 131 30.52 16.52 -9.59
C GLU A 131 29.66 17.70 -10.06
N LYS A 132 29.29 17.74 -11.34
CA LYS A 132 28.41 18.78 -11.88
C LYS A 132 27.03 18.78 -11.26
N LEU A 133 26.51 17.62 -10.88
CA LEU A 133 25.24 17.43 -10.19
C LEU A 133 25.33 17.64 -8.66
N GLY A 134 26.49 18.08 -8.16
CA GLY A 134 26.69 18.42 -6.75
C GLY A 134 26.68 17.22 -5.81
N THR A 135 27.06 16.01 -6.29
CA THR A 135 27.14 14.81 -5.48
C THR A 135 28.55 14.21 -5.47
N THR A 136 28.85 13.39 -4.49
CA THR A 136 30.19 12.84 -4.27
C THR A 136 30.58 11.86 -5.41
N PRO A 137 31.78 12.02 -6.02
CA PRO A 137 32.29 11.07 -6.99
C PRO A 137 32.44 9.66 -6.44
N LEU A 138 32.36 8.67 -7.32
CA LEU A 138 32.58 7.27 -6.98
C LEU A 138 34.07 6.99 -6.76
N ARG A 139 34.43 6.31 -5.69
CA ARG A 139 35.79 5.83 -5.43
C ARG A 139 36.08 4.50 -6.11
N GLN A 140 35.04 3.68 -6.28
CA GLN A 140 35.13 2.36 -6.91
C GLN A 140 33.86 2.10 -7.72
N GLY A 141 33.84 1.06 -8.54
CA GLY A 141 32.65 0.65 -9.28
C GLY A 141 31.52 0.25 -8.32
N CYS A 142 30.31 0.61 -8.67
CA CYS A 142 29.08 0.28 -7.93
C CYS A 142 27.95 -0.06 -8.90
N LYS A 143 26.79 -0.49 -8.37
CA LYS A 143 25.60 -0.68 -9.19
C LYS A 143 24.95 0.65 -9.51
N LEU A 144 24.33 0.76 -10.69
CA LEU A 144 23.62 1.97 -11.13
C LEU A 144 22.54 2.39 -10.12
N ILE A 145 21.84 1.44 -9.53
CA ILE A 145 20.81 1.71 -8.52
C ILE A 145 21.37 2.47 -7.30
N GLU A 146 22.63 2.25 -6.91
CA GLU A 146 23.26 2.96 -5.79
C GLU A 146 23.48 4.45 -6.11
N VAL A 147 23.68 4.77 -7.37
CA VAL A 147 23.79 6.16 -7.86
C VAL A 147 22.41 6.80 -7.94
N LEU A 148 21.43 6.12 -8.52
CA LEU A 148 20.05 6.59 -8.63
C LEU A 148 19.35 6.81 -7.28
N ASN A 149 19.78 6.11 -6.24
CA ASN A 149 19.28 6.32 -4.86
C ASN A 149 19.70 7.66 -4.25
N ARG A 150 20.63 8.39 -4.87
CA ARG A 150 21.06 9.69 -4.35
C ARG A 150 19.98 10.76 -4.60
N PRO A 151 19.63 11.60 -3.62
CA PRO A 151 18.52 12.56 -3.75
C PRO A 151 18.67 13.54 -4.93
N GLN A 152 19.92 13.93 -5.25
CA GLN A 152 20.22 14.92 -6.29
C GLN A 152 20.20 14.32 -7.73
N ILE A 153 20.14 13.00 -7.84
CA ILE A 153 20.25 12.29 -9.10
C ILE A 153 18.85 11.92 -9.60
N THR A 154 18.58 12.20 -10.88
CA THR A 154 17.39 11.73 -11.59
C THR A 154 17.77 10.66 -12.61
N ILE A 155 16.78 9.87 -13.03
CA ILE A 155 16.95 8.90 -14.12
C ILE A 155 17.47 9.59 -15.38
N GLU A 156 16.90 10.74 -15.74
CA GLU A 156 17.25 11.51 -16.92
C GLU A 156 18.71 12.02 -16.88
N ASN A 157 19.12 12.60 -15.74
CA ASN A 157 20.50 13.08 -15.58
C ASN A 157 21.53 11.97 -15.82
N ILE A 158 21.24 10.75 -15.38
CA ILE A 158 22.16 9.63 -15.58
C ILE A 158 22.08 9.07 -16.99
N ALA A 159 20.89 9.02 -17.58
CA ALA A 159 20.71 8.52 -18.94
C ALA A 159 21.52 9.31 -19.97
N GLU A 160 21.65 10.64 -19.83
CA GLU A 160 22.49 11.50 -20.67
C GLU A 160 23.98 11.09 -20.69
N HIS A 161 24.46 10.51 -19.58
CA HIS A 161 25.87 10.13 -19.42
C HIS A 161 26.14 8.62 -19.55
N VAL A 162 25.07 7.81 -19.56
CA VAL A 162 25.17 6.34 -19.63
C VAL A 162 24.38 5.82 -20.85
N PRO A 163 24.99 5.75 -22.05
CA PRO A 163 24.29 5.36 -23.30
C PRO A 163 23.61 3.99 -23.22
N ALA A 164 24.12 3.07 -22.40
CA ALA A 164 23.50 1.76 -22.21
C ALA A 164 22.18 1.88 -21.44
N PHE A 165 22.11 2.78 -20.47
CA PHE A 165 20.89 3.05 -19.70
C PHE A 165 19.88 3.80 -20.56
N GLN A 166 20.31 4.80 -21.31
CA GLN A 166 19.45 5.53 -22.25
C GLN A 166 18.73 4.57 -23.22
N ARG A 167 19.47 3.64 -23.84
CA ARG A 167 18.87 2.62 -24.73
C ARG A 167 17.89 1.71 -24.02
N GLU A 168 18.15 1.35 -22.75
CA GLU A 168 17.23 0.52 -21.99
C GLU A 168 15.93 1.27 -21.64
N LEU A 169 16.02 2.56 -21.29
CA LEU A 169 14.83 3.41 -21.08
C LEU A 169 13.97 3.51 -22.34
N GLU A 170 14.61 3.76 -23.49
CA GLU A 170 13.92 3.84 -24.79
C GLU A 170 13.23 2.52 -25.13
N LYS A 171 13.89 1.39 -24.89
CA LYS A 171 13.32 0.05 -25.12
C LYS A 171 12.17 -0.23 -24.17
N ALA A 172 12.32 0.04 -22.88
CA ALA A 172 11.31 -0.22 -21.87
C ALA A 172 10.03 0.62 -22.09
N THR A 173 10.17 1.84 -22.61
CA THR A 173 9.04 2.76 -22.84
C THR A 173 8.54 2.77 -24.28
N ALA A 174 9.04 1.91 -25.15
CA ALA A 174 8.71 1.93 -26.59
C ALA A 174 7.22 1.68 -26.87
N ALA A 175 6.56 0.83 -26.08
CA ALA A 175 5.14 0.51 -26.21
C ALA A 175 4.22 1.61 -25.68
N ASP A 176 4.71 2.46 -24.75
CA ASP A 176 3.97 3.51 -24.05
C ASP A 176 4.69 4.86 -24.17
N SER A 177 5.08 5.25 -25.37
CA SER A 177 5.88 6.45 -25.63
C SER A 177 5.21 7.75 -25.17
N ASP A 178 3.88 7.82 -25.19
CA ASP A 178 3.05 8.91 -24.72
C ASP A 178 2.98 9.00 -23.18
N ARG A 179 3.32 7.91 -22.48
CA ARG A 179 3.38 7.82 -21.02
C ARG A 179 4.82 7.69 -20.48
N LYS A 180 5.82 7.96 -21.30
CA LYS A 180 7.23 7.79 -20.95
C LYS A 180 7.59 8.56 -19.67
N GLU A 181 7.18 9.82 -19.54
CA GLU A 181 7.47 10.65 -18.37
C GLU A 181 6.87 10.03 -17.09
N GLU A 182 5.62 9.59 -17.14
CA GLU A 182 4.96 8.90 -16.02
C GLU A 182 5.72 7.64 -15.59
N ILE A 183 6.17 6.84 -16.56
CA ILE A 183 6.90 5.60 -16.28
C ILE A 183 8.28 5.89 -15.67
N LEU A 184 9.00 6.88 -16.19
CA LEU A 184 10.31 7.26 -15.66
C LEU A 184 10.20 7.84 -14.23
N GLU A 185 9.22 8.70 -13.98
CA GLU A 185 8.94 9.22 -12.63
C GLU A 185 8.60 8.08 -11.65
N ALA A 186 7.73 7.16 -12.05
CA ALA A 186 7.36 6.02 -11.22
C ALA A 186 8.57 5.10 -10.94
N ALA A 187 9.45 4.87 -11.93
CA ALA A 187 10.68 4.11 -11.75
C ALA A 187 11.64 4.80 -10.78
N GLU A 188 11.80 6.11 -10.88
CA GLU A 188 12.64 6.89 -9.98
C GLU A 188 12.12 6.84 -8.54
N ILE A 189 10.80 7.00 -8.35
CA ILE A 189 10.15 6.87 -7.04
C ILE A 189 10.38 5.47 -6.46
N LEU A 190 10.17 4.41 -7.25
CA LEU A 190 10.40 3.05 -6.80
C LEU A 190 11.84 2.82 -6.36
N ILE A 191 12.82 3.29 -7.13
CA ILE A 191 14.24 3.15 -6.80
C ILE A 191 14.55 3.87 -5.50
N LYS A 192 14.19 5.16 -5.39
CA LYS A 192 14.53 6.01 -4.23
C LYS A 192 13.82 5.59 -2.93
N TYR A 193 12.61 5.06 -3.05
CA TYR A 193 11.80 4.69 -1.88
C TYR A 193 11.84 3.18 -1.57
N GLN A 194 12.56 2.37 -2.33
CA GLN A 194 12.58 0.91 -2.17
C GLN A 194 12.82 0.46 -0.73
N GLY A 195 13.82 1.03 -0.07
CA GLY A 195 14.14 0.65 1.32
C GLY A 195 13.03 0.98 2.33
N TYR A 196 12.26 2.03 2.08
CA TYR A 196 11.11 2.39 2.90
C TYR A 196 9.91 1.49 2.59
N ILE A 197 9.67 1.21 1.31
CA ILE A 197 8.62 0.31 0.84
C ILE A 197 8.80 -1.08 1.43
N ASP A 198 10.01 -1.63 1.37
CA ASP A 198 10.32 -2.96 1.90
C ASP A 198 10.11 -3.03 3.42
N ARG A 199 10.50 -1.98 4.15
CA ARG A 199 10.29 -1.89 5.60
C ARG A 199 8.80 -1.86 5.94
N GLU A 200 8.01 -1.01 5.27
CA GLU A 200 6.57 -0.92 5.49
C GLU A 200 5.85 -2.24 5.13
N ARG A 201 6.26 -2.90 4.04
CA ARG A 201 5.72 -4.23 3.69
C ARG A 201 5.97 -5.26 4.77
N MET A 202 7.18 -5.32 5.32
CA MET A 202 7.49 -6.25 6.42
C MET A 202 6.61 -5.98 7.65
N ILE A 203 6.31 -4.71 7.95
CA ILE A 203 5.43 -4.34 9.06
C ILE A 203 3.98 -4.76 8.73
N ALA A 204 3.50 -4.45 7.53
CA ALA A 204 2.17 -4.83 7.07
C ALA A 204 1.98 -6.36 7.07
N GLU A 205 2.97 -7.13 6.59
CA GLU A 205 2.94 -8.59 6.61
C GLU A 205 2.88 -9.18 8.03
N LYS A 206 3.58 -8.58 9.00
CA LYS A 206 3.46 -8.99 10.40
C LYS A 206 2.05 -8.79 10.92
N LEU A 207 1.43 -7.64 10.60
CA LEU A 207 0.05 -7.35 11.01
C LEU A 207 -0.96 -8.19 10.23
N ALA A 208 -0.72 -8.50 8.95
CA ALA A 208 -1.55 -9.41 8.17
C ALA A 208 -1.66 -10.81 8.81
N ARG A 209 -0.60 -11.28 9.50
CA ARG A 209 -0.67 -12.53 10.27
C ARG A 209 -1.67 -12.45 11.41
N LEU A 210 -1.82 -11.28 12.04
CA LEU A 210 -2.83 -11.04 13.07
C LEU A 210 -4.24 -10.94 12.49
N GLU A 211 -4.38 -10.50 11.24
CA GLU A 211 -5.65 -10.52 10.51
C GLU A 211 -6.15 -11.95 10.21
N SER A 212 -5.24 -12.90 10.07
CA SER A 212 -5.62 -14.31 9.87
C SER A 212 -6.20 -14.98 11.14
N ILE A 213 -5.98 -14.38 12.33
CA ILE A 213 -6.43 -14.95 13.60
C ILE A 213 -7.84 -14.43 13.92
N LYS A 214 -8.83 -15.19 13.51
CA LYS A 214 -10.25 -14.88 13.78
C LYS A 214 -10.59 -15.11 15.23
N ILE A 215 -11.24 -14.13 15.87
CA ILE A 215 -11.60 -14.16 17.30
C ILE A 215 -13.09 -13.87 17.57
N LYS A 216 -13.84 -13.41 16.58
CA LYS A 216 -15.26 -13.06 16.73
C LYS A 216 -16.07 -14.21 17.33
N GLY A 217 -16.79 -13.92 18.40
CA GLY A 217 -17.62 -14.89 19.11
C GLY A 217 -16.86 -16.02 19.81
N LYS A 218 -15.50 -15.99 19.87
CA LYS A 218 -14.71 -17.03 20.52
C LYS A 218 -14.52 -16.84 22.01
N PHE A 219 -14.60 -15.61 22.50
CA PHE A 219 -14.25 -15.28 23.86
C PHE A 219 -15.40 -14.56 24.59
N ASP A 220 -15.65 -14.95 25.80
CA ASP A 220 -16.37 -14.10 26.76
C ASP A 220 -15.37 -13.10 27.36
N TYR A 221 -15.19 -11.98 26.66
CA TYR A 221 -14.24 -10.94 27.07
C TYR A 221 -14.49 -10.40 28.48
N ALA A 222 -15.75 -10.42 28.95
CA ALA A 222 -16.09 -9.94 30.27
C ALA A 222 -15.46 -10.79 31.39
N SER A 223 -15.30 -12.09 31.16
CA SER A 223 -14.74 -13.06 32.12
C SER A 223 -13.22 -13.07 32.20
N ILE A 224 -12.51 -12.48 31.20
CA ILE A 224 -11.05 -12.54 31.11
C ILE A 224 -10.42 -11.49 32.02
N GLN A 225 -10.04 -11.89 33.24
CA GLN A 225 -9.49 -10.99 34.25
C GLN A 225 -8.12 -10.41 33.92
N SER A 226 -7.34 -11.07 33.04
CA SER A 226 -6.02 -10.61 32.61
C SER A 226 -6.08 -9.48 31.57
N LEU A 227 -7.25 -9.17 31.02
CA LEU A 227 -7.46 -7.97 30.21
C LEU A 227 -7.70 -6.74 31.11
N SER A 228 -7.27 -5.57 30.64
CA SER A 228 -7.61 -4.30 31.29
C SER A 228 -9.13 -4.07 31.28
N THR A 229 -9.64 -3.31 32.27
CA THR A 229 -11.06 -3.03 32.34
C THR A 229 -11.59 -2.32 31.10
N GLU A 230 -10.83 -1.39 30.56
CA GLU A 230 -11.17 -0.66 29.35
C GLU A 230 -11.20 -1.59 28.12
N ALA A 231 -10.16 -2.42 27.95
CA ALA A 231 -10.12 -3.39 26.87
C ALA A 231 -11.31 -4.36 26.90
N ARG A 232 -11.67 -4.90 28.08
CA ARG A 232 -12.84 -5.77 28.24
C ARG A 232 -14.13 -5.10 27.77
N GLN A 233 -14.38 -3.87 28.21
CA GLN A 233 -15.59 -3.13 27.82
C GLN A 233 -15.64 -2.87 26.31
N LYS A 234 -14.51 -2.47 25.71
CA LYS A 234 -14.41 -2.19 24.28
C LYS A 234 -14.56 -3.47 23.43
N LEU A 235 -13.90 -4.55 23.83
CA LEU A 235 -13.96 -5.83 23.12
C LEU A 235 -15.36 -6.45 23.17
N VAL A 236 -16.06 -6.35 24.31
CA VAL A 236 -17.47 -6.77 24.43
C VAL A 236 -18.37 -5.95 23.50
N LYS A 237 -18.17 -4.63 23.44
CA LYS A 237 -19.01 -3.74 22.62
C LYS A 237 -18.81 -3.96 21.12
N ILE A 238 -17.57 -4.18 20.68
CA ILE A 238 -17.17 -4.19 19.25
C ILE A 238 -17.20 -5.61 18.69
N ASP A 239 -16.83 -6.62 19.47
CA ASP A 239 -16.65 -8.04 19.05
C ASP A 239 -15.85 -8.15 17.74
N PRO A 240 -14.55 -7.76 17.74
CA PRO A 240 -13.75 -7.68 16.56
C PRO A 240 -13.58 -9.04 15.87
N GLU A 241 -13.51 -9.05 14.55
CA GLU A 241 -13.35 -10.30 13.79
C GLU A 241 -11.99 -10.94 13.98
N THR A 242 -10.94 -10.11 14.11
CA THR A 242 -9.54 -10.57 14.13
C THR A 242 -8.74 -9.94 15.26
N ILE A 243 -7.59 -10.55 15.60
CA ILE A 243 -6.64 -9.96 16.57
C ILE A 243 -6.12 -8.61 16.07
N ALA A 244 -5.89 -8.45 14.77
CA ALA A 244 -5.44 -7.17 14.23
C ALA A 244 -6.50 -6.08 14.38
N GLN A 245 -7.78 -6.37 14.16
CA GLN A 245 -8.87 -5.44 14.47
C GLN A 245 -8.91 -5.09 15.95
N ALA A 246 -8.80 -6.08 16.84
CA ALA A 246 -8.72 -5.84 18.27
C ALA A 246 -7.59 -4.88 18.65
N SER A 247 -6.41 -5.01 18.03
CA SER A 247 -5.25 -4.15 18.30
C SER A 247 -5.43 -2.69 17.91
N ARG A 248 -6.37 -2.39 16.99
CA ARG A 248 -6.67 -1.04 16.51
C ARG A 248 -7.77 -0.34 17.32
N ILE A 249 -8.42 -1.05 18.22
CA ILE A 249 -9.47 -0.48 19.09
C ILE A 249 -8.82 0.45 20.12
N PRO A 250 -9.20 1.73 20.20
CA PRO A 250 -8.71 2.64 21.23
C PRO A 250 -9.02 2.10 22.62
N GLY A 251 -8.01 2.02 23.49
CA GLY A 251 -8.13 1.45 24.83
C GLY A 251 -7.79 -0.04 24.96
N VAL A 252 -7.45 -0.71 23.84
CA VAL A 252 -6.86 -2.05 23.86
C VAL A 252 -5.34 -1.93 23.74
N SER A 253 -4.62 -2.35 24.75
CA SER A 253 -3.15 -2.26 24.82
C SER A 253 -2.45 -3.44 24.15
N PRO A 254 -1.14 -3.31 23.80
CA PRO A 254 -0.34 -4.46 23.36
C PRO A 254 -0.33 -5.63 24.34
N SER A 255 -0.42 -5.36 25.65
CA SER A 255 -0.54 -6.39 26.68
C SER A 255 -1.84 -7.17 26.59
N ASP A 256 -2.95 -6.47 26.33
CA ASP A 256 -4.24 -7.11 26.12
C ASP A 256 -4.24 -8.01 24.88
N ILE A 257 -3.58 -7.57 23.81
CA ILE A 257 -3.41 -8.37 22.59
C ILE A 257 -2.58 -9.64 22.84
N ASN A 258 -1.52 -9.54 23.64
CA ASN A 258 -0.72 -10.71 24.02
C ASN A 258 -1.58 -11.73 24.81
N VAL A 259 -2.46 -11.26 25.71
CA VAL A 259 -3.40 -12.14 26.41
C VAL A 259 -4.30 -12.90 25.42
N LEU A 260 -4.87 -12.19 24.43
CA LEU A 260 -5.72 -12.80 23.42
C LEU A 260 -4.94 -13.81 22.55
N LEU A 261 -3.69 -13.50 22.19
CA LEU A 261 -2.83 -14.41 21.42
C LEU A 261 -2.56 -15.71 22.19
N VAL A 262 -2.22 -15.62 23.48
CA VAL A 262 -2.04 -16.79 24.35
C VAL A 262 -3.31 -17.63 24.42
N LEU A 263 -4.49 -16.99 24.57
CA LEU A 263 -5.77 -17.70 24.56
C LEU A 263 -6.11 -18.35 23.22
N CYS A 264 -5.54 -17.83 22.11
CA CYS A 264 -5.62 -18.46 20.79
C CYS A 264 -4.59 -19.60 20.57
N GLY A 265 -3.73 -19.90 21.56
CA GLY A 265 -2.68 -20.91 21.45
C GLY A 265 -1.48 -20.48 20.61
N ARG A 266 -1.16 -19.20 20.62
CA ARG A 266 -0.09 -18.56 19.84
C ARG A 266 0.97 -17.91 20.74
#